data_9643465e272fbfb378536f60f3366b34
#
_entry.id   9643465e272fbfb378536f60f3366b34
#
_cell.length_a   1.000
_cell.length_b   1.000
_cell.length_c   1.000
_cell.angle_alpha   90.00
_cell.angle_beta   90.00
_cell.angle_gamma   90.00
#
_symmetry.space_group_name_H-M   'P 1'
#
loop_
_entity.id
_entity.type
_entity.pdbx_description
1 polymer ?
#
loop_
_entity_poly.entity_id
_entity_poly.type
_entity_poly.pdbx_seq_one_letter_code
_entity_poly.pdbx_strand_id
1 'polypeptide(L)'
;MKRELDPVLYLGLDVATKRDTCALVAITPDDNFESYIHWGHVIWQPPVDLVTQVLPVLLELFTNQRIAGLWYDPYQAITLAQTLKAKGHGYKLLEVNQQTQMTQAANTLHSLLTENRLTLIPDDEVRAHLSWASAKQTERGWRIIKLVQTKPIDFTVALAMAIMGATQEHGHGTYPAWSSNKHVRSPFVLDSIAA
;
A
#
# COMPACT_ATOMS: atom_id res chain seq x y z
N MET A 1 -33.00 3.15 0.86
CA MET A 1 -31.79 2.36 0.55
C MET A 1 -30.60 3.31 0.63
N LYS A 2 -29.83 3.31 1.72
CA LYS A 2 -28.60 4.11 1.81
C LYS A 2 -27.59 3.48 0.84
N ARG A 3 -27.11 4.24 -0.15
CA ARG A 3 -25.94 3.83 -0.95
C ARG A 3 -24.78 3.64 0.03
N GLU A 4 -24.28 2.43 0.16
CA GLU A 4 -22.97 2.21 0.76
C GLU A 4 -21.98 3.00 -0.10
N LEU A 5 -21.29 3.95 0.51
CA LEU A 5 -20.21 4.67 -0.17
C LEU A 5 -19.03 3.73 -0.28
N ASP A 6 -18.40 3.68 -1.45
CA ASP A 6 -17.17 2.93 -1.65
C ASP A 6 -16.09 3.37 -0.64
N PRO A 7 -15.30 2.43 -0.09
CA PRO A 7 -14.27 2.74 0.89
C PRO A 7 -13.24 3.73 0.32
N VAL A 8 -12.66 4.54 1.18
CA VAL A 8 -11.51 5.38 0.82
C VAL A 8 -10.25 4.55 0.92
N LEU A 9 -9.49 4.46 -0.17
CA LEU A 9 -8.30 3.64 -0.25
C LEU A 9 -7.03 4.47 -0.12
N TYR A 10 -6.11 3.96 0.67
CA TYR A 10 -4.74 4.43 0.83
C TYR A 10 -3.82 3.44 0.14
N LEU A 11 -3.04 3.92 -0.82
CA LEU A 11 -2.21 3.07 -1.66
C LEU A 11 -0.73 3.20 -1.26
N GLY A 12 -0.03 2.08 -1.16
CA GLY A 12 1.42 2.05 -1.04
C GLY A 12 2.03 1.35 -2.24
N LEU A 13 3.08 1.91 -2.81
CA LEU A 13 3.77 1.35 -3.97
C LEU A 13 5.26 1.26 -3.70
N ASP A 14 5.77 0.04 -3.65
CA ASP A 14 7.21 -0.26 -3.64
C ASP A 14 7.63 -0.73 -5.03
N VAL A 15 8.56 0.02 -5.64
CA VAL A 15 8.96 -0.17 -7.04
C VAL A 15 10.31 -0.84 -7.13
N ALA A 16 10.35 -2.00 -7.79
CA ALA A 16 11.57 -2.60 -8.29
C ALA A 16 11.35 -3.06 -9.73
N THR A 17 12.35 -2.85 -10.60
CA THR A 17 12.16 -3.11 -12.04
C THR A 17 12.98 -4.26 -12.57
N LYS A 18 14.07 -4.67 -11.90
CA LYS A 18 15.04 -5.62 -12.47
C LYS A 18 15.17 -6.96 -11.76
N ARG A 19 15.21 -6.98 -10.44
CA ARG A 19 15.56 -8.19 -9.65
C ARG A 19 14.54 -8.52 -8.57
N ASP A 20 14.01 -7.51 -7.89
CA ASP A 20 12.96 -7.68 -6.89
C ASP A 20 11.58 -7.49 -7.52
N THR A 21 10.54 -7.89 -6.83
CA THR A 21 9.14 -7.68 -7.22
C THR A 21 8.79 -6.19 -7.12
N CYS A 22 7.71 -5.77 -7.79
CA CYS A 22 7.05 -4.49 -7.54
C CYS A 22 5.73 -4.78 -6.86
N ALA A 23 5.38 -4.06 -5.82
CA ALA A 23 4.16 -4.31 -5.07
C ALA A 23 3.33 -3.04 -4.90
N LEU A 24 2.04 -3.16 -5.21
CA LEU A 24 1.02 -2.16 -4.89
C LEU A 24 0.08 -2.76 -3.85
N VAL A 25 -0.15 -2.04 -2.77
CA VAL A 25 -1.05 -2.45 -1.68
C VAL A 25 -2.08 -1.37 -1.44
N ALA A 26 -3.34 -1.76 -1.32
CA ALA A 26 -4.45 -0.89 -0.95
C ALA A 26 -4.98 -1.29 0.43
N ILE A 27 -5.16 -0.32 1.31
CA ILE A 27 -5.80 -0.48 2.60
C ILE A 27 -6.94 0.52 2.77
N THR A 28 -7.86 0.21 3.67
CA THR A 28 -8.89 1.13 4.14
C THR A 28 -8.97 1.09 5.66
N PRO A 29 -9.10 2.23 6.35
CA PRO A 29 -9.37 2.24 7.79
C PRO A 29 -10.82 1.84 8.09
N ASP A 30 -11.10 1.45 9.33
CA ASP A 30 -12.45 1.45 9.87
C ASP A 30 -12.96 2.89 10.12
N ASP A 31 -14.21 3.03 10.57
CA ASP A 31 -14.85 4.33 10.77
C ASP A 31 -14.12 5.25 11.76
N ASN A 32 -13.39 4.68 12.71
CA ASN A 32 -12.72 5.40 13.78
C ASN A 32 -11.21 5.54 13.53
N PHE A 33 -10.69 4.97 12.45
CA PHE A 33 -9.25 4.85 12.18
C PHE A 33 -8.48 4.10 13.29
N GLU A 34 -9.16 3.20 13.99
CA GLU A 34 -8.55 2.39 15.03
C GLU A 34 -7.98 1.09 14.49
N SER A 35 -8.60 0.54 13.44
CA SER A 35 -8.12 -0.65 12.73
C SER A 35 -8.14 -0.46 11.21
N TYR A 36 -7.38 -1.31 10.52
CA TYR A 36 -7.15 -1.22 9.08
C TYR A 36 -7.41 -2.57 8.41
N ILE A 37 -7.94 -2.51 7.21
CA ILE A 37 -8.24 -3.69 6.40
C ILE A 37 -7.40 -3.62 5.13
N HIS A 38 -6.64 -4.67 4.86
CA HIS A 38 -6.03 -4.90 3.57
C HIS A 38 -7.14 -5.13 2.54
N TRP A 39 -7.34 -4.16 1.64
CA TRP A 39 -8.43 -4.17 0.67
C TRP A 39 -8.06 -4.95 -0.59
N GLY A 40 -6.80 -4.88 -1.03
CA GLY A 40 -6.28 -5.60 -2.17
C GLY A 40 -4.80 -5.28 -2.44
N HIS A 41 -4.20 -6.03 -3.36
CA HIS A 41 -2.81 -5.85 -3.75
C HIS A 41 -2.56 -6.38 -5.16
N VAL A 42 -1.44 -5.96 -5.74
CA VAL A 42 -0.83 -6.56 -6.94
C VAL A 42 0.66 -6.71 -6.69
N ILE A 43 1.20 -7.87 -6.98
CA ILE A 43 2.64 -8.14 -6.94
C ILE A 43 3.10 -8.53 -8.33
N TRP A 44 3.91 -7.68 -8.96
CA TRP A 44 4.48 -7.96 -10.28
C TRP A 44 5.84 -8.64 -10.14
N GLN A 45 6.02 -9.73 -10.86
CA GLN A 45 7.29 -10.45 -10.93
C GLN A 45 8.26 -9.77 -11.90
N PRO A 46 9.57 -9.72 -11.59
CA PRO A 46 10.55 -9.11 -12.49
C PRO A 46 10.73 -9.90 -13.80
N PRO A 47 11.05 -9.24 -14.93
CA PRO A 47 11.24 -7.80 -15.07
C PRO A 47 9.91 -7.03 -15.13
N VAL A 48 9.83 -5.88 -14.44
CA VAL A 48 8.60 -5.07 -14.37
C VAL A 48 8.73 -3.85 -15.28
N ASP A 49 7.78 -3.68 -16.18
CA ASP A 49 7.62 -2.46 -16.97
C ASP A 49 6.54 -1.58 -16.31
N LEU A 50 6.98 -0.46 -15.75
CA LEU A 50 6.11 0.46 -15.03
C LEU A 50 5.03 1.10 -15.91
N VAL A 51 5.30 1.28 -17.21
CA VAL A 51 4.38 1.95 -18.14
C VAL A 51 3.29 1.01 -18.63
N THR A 52 3.65 -0.23 -18.94
CA THR A 52 2.72 -1.21 -19.53
C THR A 52 2.03 -2.09 -18.49
N GLN A 53 2.61 -2.26 -17.30
CA GLN A 53 2.06 -3.15 -16.27
C GLN A 53 1.49 -2.38 -15.07
N VAL A 54 2.25 -1.42 -14.49
CA VAL A 54 1.85 -0.75 -13.25
C VAL A 54 0.92 0.44 -13.51
N LEU A 55 1.25 1.27 -14.50
CA LEU A 55 0.49 2.48 -14.81
C LEU A 55 -0.98 2.21 -15.15
N PRO A 56 -1.35 1.20 -15.97
CA PRO A 56 -2.75 0.90 -16.27
C PRO A 56 -3.57 0.57 -15.01
N VAL A 57 -3.01 -0.20 -14.09
CA VAL A 57 -3.66 -0.56 -12.82
C VAL A 57 -3.89 0.67 -11.95
N LEU A 58 -2.89 1.56 -11.84
CA LEU A 58 -3.05 2.80 -11.09
C LEU A 58 -4.10 3.72 -11.71
N LEU A 59 -4.13 3.85 -13.03
CA LEU A 59 -5.13 4.66 -13.73
C LEU A 59 -6.55 4.12 -13.53
N GLU A 60 -6.71 2.81 -13.56
CA GLU A 60 -7.99 2.16 -13.28
C GLU A 60 -8.45 2.44 -11.85
N LEU A 61 -7.55 2.27 -10.86
CA LEU A 61 -7.85 2.57 -9.47
C LEU A 61 -8.22 4.05 -9.27
N PHE A 62 -7.44 4.98 -9.84
CA PHE A 62 -7.73 6.41 -9.72
C PHE A 62 -9.04 6.84 -10.41
N THR A 63 -9.48 6.08 -11.41
CA THR A 63 -10.73 6.36 -12.13
C THR A 63 -11.94 5.77 -11.41
N ASN A 64 -11.82 4.56 -10.90
CA ASN A 64 -12.95 3.75 -10.44
C ASN A 64 -13.10 3.70 -8.92
N GLN A 65 -12.07 4.12 -8.16
CA GLN A 65 -12.06 4.04 -6.70
C GLN A 65 -11.86 5.40 -6.04
N ARG A 66 -12.30 5.52 -4.79
CA ARG A 66 -12.03 6.69 -3.96
C ARG A 66 -10.64 6.56 -3.34
N ILE A 67 -9.64 7.14 -3.99
CA ILE A 67 -8.25 7.11 -3.54
C ILE A 67 -7.94 8.35 -2.71
N ALA A 68 -7.46 8.18 -1.48
CA ALA A 68 -6.90 9.25 -0.65
C ALA A 68 -5.56 9.70 -1.21
N GLY A 69 -4.63 8.76 -1.39
CA GLY A 69 -3.32 9.04 -1.95
C GLY A 69 -2.56 7.77 -2.32
N LEU A 70 -1.45 7.96 -3.02
CA LEU A 70 -0.46 6.95 -3.36
C LEU A 70 0.87 7.36 -2.73
N TRP A 71 1.31 6.59 -1.72
CA TRP A 71 2.61 6.73 -1.06
C TRP A 71 3.63 5.83 -1.74
N TYR A 72 4.74 6.41 -2.20
CA TYR A 72 5.74 5.69 -3.00
C TYR A 72 7.16 6.22 -2.79
N ASP A 73 8.16 5.35 -3.03
CA ASP A 73 9.56 5.78 -3.11
C ASP A 73 9.83 6.45 -4.46
N PRO A 74 10.25 7.74 -4.48
CA PRO A 74 10.47 8.45 -5.73
C PRO A 74 11.64 7.91 -6.55
N TYR A 75 12.60 7.22 -5.92
CA TYR A 75 13.88 6.87 -6.57
C TYR A 75 13.71 6.06 -7.87
N GLN A 76 12.81 5.07 -7.90
CA GLN A 76 12.55 4.26 -9.08
C GLN A 76 11.23 4.62 -9.80
N ALA A 77 10.40 5.45 -9.21
CA ALA A 77 9.06 5.77 -9.70
C ALA A 77 8.96 7.13 -10.42
N ILE A 78 10.07 7.82 -10.72
CA ILE A 78 10.05 9.17 -11.30
C ILE A 78 9.20 9.25 -12.57
N THR A 79 9.44 8.37 -13.54
CA THR A 79 8.72 8.37 -14.82
C THR A 79 7.23 8.07 -14.63
N LEU A 80 6.91 7.12 -13.74
CA LEU A 80 5.54 6.78 -13.38
C LEU A 80 4.82 7.98 -12.75
N ALA A 81 5.46 8.63 -11.77
CA ALA A 81 4.91 9.81 -11.10
C ALA A 81 4.71 11.00 -12.07
N GLN A 82 5.67 11.27 -12.97
CA GLN A 82 5.52 12.29 -13.98
C GLN A 82 4.35 12.02 -14.93
N THR A 83 4.18 10.78 -15.35
CA THR A 83 3.07 10.37 -16.21
C THR A 83 1.72 10.51 -15.51
N LEU A 84 1.63 10.11 -14.24
CA LEU A 84 0.41 10.31 -13.43
C LEU A 84 0.10 11.80 -13.20
N LYS A 85 1.12 12.62 -12.94
CA LYS A 85 0.98 14.08 -12.84
C LYS A 85 0.43 14.69 -14.14
N ALA A 86 0.98 14.28 -15.29
CA ALA A 86 0.53 14.75 -16.60
C ALA A 86 -0.92 14.34 -16.92
N LYS A 87 -1.41 13.24 -16.33
CA LYS A 87 -2.80 12.77 -16.44
C LYS A 87 -3.74 13.38 -15.38
N GLY A 88 -3.29 14.35 -14.59
CA GLY A 88 -4.12 15.07 -13.62
C GLY A 88 -4.18 14.45 -12.21
N HIS A 89 -3.43 13.40 -11.94
CA HIS A 89 -3.43 12.70 -10.63
C HIS A 89 -2.35 13.20 -9.66
N GLY A 90 -1.62 14.27 -10.00
CA GLY A 90 -0.48 14.74 -9.21
C GLY A 90 -0.79 15.09 -7.76
N TYR A 91 -2.01 15.51 -7.45
CA TYR A 91 -2.44 15.87 -6.11
C TYR A 91 -2.61 14.68 -5.15
N LYS A 92 -2.60 13.46 -5.68
CA LYS A 92 -2.69 12.20 -4.90
C LYS A 92 -1.34 11.51 -4.73
N LEU A 93 -0.26 12.07 -5.24
CA LEU A 93 1.06 11.44 -5.22
C LEU A 93 1.89 11.99 -4.07
N LEU A 94 2.28 11.10 -3.14
CA LEU A 94 3.02 11.44 -1.93
C LEU A 94 4.33 10.65 -1.88
N GLU A 95 5.43 11.39 -1.99
CA GLU A 95 6.77 10.82 -1.95
C GLU A 95 7.15 10.43 -0.52
N VAL A 96 7.67 9.23 -0.34
CA VAL A 96 8.11 8.69 0.94
C VAL A 96 9.63 8.75 1.05
N ASN A 97 10.13 9.45 2.06
CA ASN A 97 11.55 9.46 2.35
C ASN A 97 11.96 8.16 3.06
N GLN A 98 12.84 7.39 2.41
CA GLN A 98 13.32 6.10 2.87
C GLN A 98 14.04 6.15 4.23
N GLN A 99 14.67 7.28 4.60
CA GLN A 99 15.48 7.35 5.81
C GLN A 99 14.67 7.70 7.06
N THR A 100 13.68 8.56 6.93
CA THR A 100 12.92 9.09 8.07
C THR A 100 11.50 8.52 8.12
N GLN A 101 10.77 8.61 7.02
CA GLN A 101 9.37 8.19 6.98
C GLN A 101 9.19 6.68 6.99
N MET A 102 10.11 5.89 6.37
CA MET A 102 10.06 4.43 6.45
C MET A 102 10.29 3.89 7.86
N THR A 103 11.03 4.60 8.72
CA THR A 103 11.11 4.22 10.13
C THR A 103 9.77 4.41 10.83
N GLN A 104 9.06 5.50 10.56
CA GLN A 104 7.72 5.74 11.08
C GLN A 104 6.72 4.70 10.54
N ALA A 105 6.76 4.42 9.24
CA ALA A 105 5.94 3.40 8.60
C ALA A 105 6.14 2.01 9.23
N ALA A 106 7.40 1.63 9.47
CA ALA A 106 7.75 0.37 10.13
C ALA A 106 7.24 0.31 11.58
N ASN A 107 7.38 1.41 12.35
CA ASN A 107 6.85 1.49 13.72
C ASN A 107 5.33 1.28 13.72
N THR A 108 4.61 1.99 12.84
CA THR A 108 3.15 1.91 12.76
C THR A 108 2.69 0.51 12.35
N LEU A 109 3.29 -0.06 11.31
CA LEU A 109 2.98 -1.44 10.89
C LEU A 109 3.22 -2.44 12.02
N HIS A 110 4.36 -2.33 12.71
CA HIS A 110 4.68 -3.20 13.84
C HIS A 110 3.63 -3.12 14.96
N SER A 111 3.23 -1.90 15.35
CA SER A 111 2.20 -1.69 16.37
C SER A 111 0.86 -2.29 15.96
N LEU A 112 0.40 -2.02 14.74
CA LEU A 112 -0.88 -2.55 14.25
C LEU A 112 -0.91 -4.09 14.19
N LEU A 113 0.20 -4.72 13.83
CA LEU A 113 0.31 -6.19 13.84
C LEU A 113 0.30 -6.76 15.25
N THR A 114 1.05 -6.15 16.19
CA THR A 114 1.12 -6.62 17.58
C THR A 114 -0.17 -6.38 18.35
N GLU A 115 -0.91 -5.32 18.02
CA GLU A 115 -2.19 -4.96 18.63
C GLU A 115 -3.39 -5.63 17.94
N ASN A 116 -3.18 -6.47 16.92
CA ASN A 116 -4.23 -7.11 16.11
C ASN A 116 -5.22 -6.09 15.47
N ARG A 117 -4.71 -4.94 15.06
CA ARG A 117 -5.47 -3.85 14.44
C ARG A 117 -5.35 -3.81 12.91
N LEU A 118 -4.75 -4.83 12.32
CA LEU A 118 -4.63 -5.00 10.87
C LEU A 118 -5.20 -6.34 10.45
N THR A 119 -6.25 -6.30 9.63
CA THR A 119 -6.82 -7.49 9.00
C THR A 119 -6.24 -7.65 7.60
N LEU A 120 -5.61 -8.80 7.33
CA LEU A 120 -5.03 -9.13 6.03
C LEU A 120 -5.92 -10.12 5.27
N ILE A 121 -6.00 -9.97 3.95
CA ILE A 121 -6.62 -10.98 3.09
C ILE A 121 -5.77 -12.26 3.17
N PRO A 122 -6.38 -13.44 3.37
CA PRO A 122 -5.66 -14.71 3.31
C PRO A 122 -5.13 -14.98 1.90
N ASP A 123 -3.83 -14.87 1.74
CA ASP A 123 -3.10 -15.04 0.49
C ASP A 123 -1.71 -15.61 0.78
N ASP A 124 -1.27 -16.60 0.01
CA ASP A 124 0.00 -17.29 0.28
C ASP A 124 1.22 -16.43 -0.12
N GLU A 125 1.11 -15.60 -1.17
CA GLU A 125 2.18 -14.68 -1.57
C GLU A 125 2.33 -13.55 -0.54
N VAL A 126 1.23 -12.99 -0.06
CA VAL A 126 1.22 -12.03 1.06
C VAL A 126 1.89 -12.62 2.30
N ARG A 127 1.50 -13.85 2.67
CA ARG A 127 2.08 -14.55 3.81
C ARG A 127 3.58 -14.77 3.63
N ALA A 128 4.01 -15.13 2.42
CA ALA A 128 5.41 -15.33 2.10
C ALA A 128 6.22 -14.04 2.27
N HIS A 129 5.79 -12.92 1.66
CA HIS A 129 6.46 -11.62 1.79
C HIS A 129 6.56 -11.15 3.25
N LEU A 130 5.50 -11.33 4.03
CA LEU A 130 5.51 -11.00 5.46
C LEU A 130 6.46 -11.90 6.25
N SER A 131 6.51 -13.21 5.95
CA SER A 131 7.39 -14.16 6.65
C SER A 131 8.88 -13.94 6.35
N TRP A 132 9.22 -13.35 5.21
CA TRP A 132 10.60 -13.03 4.82
C TRP A 132 11.04 -11.63 5.30
N ALA A 133 10.12 -10.85 5.83
CA ALA A 133 10.41 -9.57 6.47
C ALA A 133 10.63 -9.75 7.97
N SER A 134 11.42 -8.88 8.55
CA SER A 134 11.58 -8.76 10.00
C SER A 134 11.65 -7.31 10.41
N ALA A 135 11.31 -7.04 11.66
CA ALA A 135 11.47 -5.74 12.28
C ALA A 135 12.79 -5.71 13.09
N LYS A 136 13.74 -4.89 12.66
CA LYS A 136 14.99 -4.65 13.39
C LYS A 136 14.89 -3.35 14.18
N GLN A 137 15.06 -3.43 15.49
CA GLN A 137 15.13 -2.25 16.35
C GLN A 137 16.46 -1.51 16.13
N THR A 138 16.37 -0.19 15.99
CA THR A 138 17.51 0.73 15.88
C THR A 138 17.34 1.88 16.85
N GLU A 139 18.35 2.73 17.03
CA GLU A 139 18.26 3.93 17.86
C GLU A 139 17.14 4.90 17.42
N ARG A 140 16.73 4.85 16.15
CA ARG A 140 15.69 5.72 15.56
C ARG A 140 14.31 5.06 15.49
N GLY A 141 14.17 3.81 15.95
CA GLY A 141 12.93 3.01 15.88
C GLY A 141 13.10 1.74 15.06
N TRP A 142 12.00 1.15 14.63
CA TRP A 142 11.99 -0.09 13.87
C TRP A 142 12.32 0.14 12.39
N ARG A 143 13.02 -0.82 11.79
CA ARG A 143 13.24 -0.89 10.34
C ARG A 143 12.79 -2.23 9.82
N ILE A 144 12.13 -2.23 8.67
CA ILE A 144 11.82 -3.45 7.93
C ILE A 144 13.10 -3.92 7.24
N ILE A 145 13.47 -5.18 7.47
CA ILE A 145 14.65 -5.81 6.86
C ILE A 145 14.27 -7.15 6.25
N LYS A 146 15.03 -7.61 5.26
CA LYS A 146 14.95 -8.96 4.71
C LYS A 146 15.59 -9.96 5.69
N LEU A 147 14.85 -10.99 6.11
CA LEU A 147 15.41 -12.15 6.82
C LEU A 147 16.28 -13.00 5.88
N VAL A 148 15.83 -13.15 4.65
CA VAL A 148 16.52 -13.88 3.59
C VAL A 148 16.77 -12.91 2.44
N GLN A 149 18.04 -12.61 2.13
CA GLN A 149 18.42 -11.57 1.17
C GLN A 149 17.89 -11.82 -0.26
N THR A 150 17.68 -13.06 -0.64
CA THR A 150 17.17 -13.45 -1.96
C THR A 150 15.66 -13.47 -2.07
N LYS A 151 14.92 -13.22 -0.98
CA LYS A 151 13.46 -13.24 -0.94
C LYS A 151 12.90 -11.82 -0.99
N PRO A 152 11.83 -11.58 -1.77
CA PRO A 152 11.21 -10.27 -1.85
C PRO A 152 10.40 -9.96 -0.58
N ILE A 153 10.36 -8.68 -0.19
CA ILE A 153 9.51 -8.17 0.90
C ILE A 153 8.71 -6.94 0.47
N ASP A 154 8.62 -6.71 -0.83
CA ASP A 154 8.10 -5.47 -1.40
C ASP A 154 6.63 -5.25 -1.02
N PHE A 155 5.83 -6.31 -0.90
CA PHE A 155 4.49 -6.22 -0.32
C PHE A 155 4.51 -5.62 1.10
N THR A 156 5.42 -6.06 1.96
CA THR A 156 5.52 -5.57 3.35
C THR A 156 5.91 -4.10 3.38
N VAL A 157 6.81 -3.67 2.49
CA VAL A 157 7.23 -2.28 2.35
C VAL A 157 6.09 -1.41 1.83
N ALA A 158 5.40 -1.84 0.77
CA ALA A 158 4.24 -1.15 0.22
C ALA A 158 3.09 -1.05 1.25
N LEU A 159 2.83 -2.12 2.00
CA LEU A 159 1.84 -2.13 3.08
C LEU A 159 2.19 -1.09 4.17
N ALA A 160 3.45 -1.00 4.58
CA ALA A 160 3.89 -0.01 5.55
C ALA A 160 3.69 1.42 5.05
N MET A 161 3.96 1.69 3.77
CA MET A 161 3.72 3.01 3.16
C MET A 161 2.22 3.35 3.13
N ALA A 162 1.35 2.42 2.76
CA ALA A 162 -0.10 2.62 2.75
C ALA A 162 -0.63 2.94 4.15
N ILE A 163 -0.20 2.16 5.16
CA ILE A 163 -0.59 2.35 6.56
C ILE A 163 -0.11 3.71 7.09
N MET A 164 1.14 4.07 6.81
CA MET A 164 1.67 5.39 7.19
C MET A 164 0.80 6.51 6.61
N GLY A 165 0.41 6.39 5.34
CA GLY A 165 -0.47 7.35 4.70
C GLY A 165 -1.81 7.49 5.42
N ALA A 166 -2.47 6.38 5.70
CA ALA A 166 -3.76 6.37 6.37
C ALA A 166 -3.69 6.95 7.80
N THR A 167 -2.60 6.70 8.52
CA THR A 167 -2.43 7.22 9.89
C THR A 167 -2.05 8.70 9.93
N GLN A 168 -1.31 9.21 8.95
CA GLN A 168 -0.93 10.63 8.88
C GLN A 168 -2.12 11.52 8.50
N GLU A 169 -2.98 11.11 7.59
CA GLU A 169 -4.16 11.89 7.19
C GLU A 169 -5.20 12.01 8.29
N HIS A 170 -5.32 11.03 9.17
CA HIS A 170 -6.21 11.12 10.33
C HIS A 170 -5.86 12.33 11.25
N GLY A 171 -4.60 12.73 11.30
CA GLY A 171 -4.15 13.93 12.02
C GLY A 171 -4.59 15.27 11.39
N HIS A 172 -5.08 15.28 10.15
CA HIS A 172 -5.43 16.49 9.40
C HIS A 172 -6.93 16.63 9.03
N GLY A 173 -7.79 15.76 9.56
CA GLY A 173 -9.25 15.85 9.61
C GLY A 173 -10.00 16.25 8.33
N THR A 174 -10.99 15.49 8.01
CA THR A 174 -12.21 15.69 7.23
C THR A 174 -12.37 14.74 6.04
N TYR A 175 -12.48 13.46 6.36
CA TYR A 175 -13.24 12.56 5.49
C TYR A 175 -14.49 12.08 6.28
N PRO A 176 -15.69 12.03 5.68
CA PRO A 176 -16.87 11.54 6.38
C PRO A 176 -16.68 10.09 6.78
N ALA A 177 -16.96 9.80 8.05
CA ALA A 177 -16.94 8.46 8.63
C ALA A 177 -17.71 7.45 7.75
N TRP A 178 -17.13 6.27 7.60
CA TRP A 178 -17.75 5.13 6.95
C TRP A 178 -18.35 4.19 8.00
N SER A 179 -19.63 3.79 7.85
CA SER A 179 -20.26 2.90 8.81
C SER A 179 -19.82 1.45 8.56
N SER A 180 -19.34 0.83 9.63
CA SER A 180 -18.90 -0.57 9.67
C SER A 180 -20.08 -1.51 9.38
N ASN A 181 -20.25 -1.95 8.15
CA ASN A 181 -21.09 -3.09 7.86
C ASN A 181 -20.31 -4.19 7.13
N LYS A 182 -20.29 -5.32 7.83
CA LYS A 182 -19.67 -6.59 7.54
C LYS A 182 -19.74 -7.00 6.07
N HIS A 183 -18.63 -7.51 5.55
CA HIS A 183 -18.46 -8.17 4.26
C HIS A 183 -18.23 -7.25 3.06
N VAL A 184 -17.14 -6.48 3.10
CA VAL A 184 -16.55 -5.99 1.85
C VAL A 184 -15.87 -7.18 1.17
N ARG A 185 -16.49 -7.73 0.15
CA ARG A 185 -15.78 -8.60 -0.79
C ARG A 185 -14.85 -7.70 -1.58
N SER A 186 -13.53 -7.88 -1.41
CA SER A 186 -12.55 -7.32 -2.32
C SER A 186 -12.84 -7.85 -3.73
N PRO A 187 -13.14 -7.01 -4.73
CA PRO A 187 -13.34 -7.48 -6.09
C PRO A 187 -12.03 -7.76 -6.83
N PHE A 188 -10.89 -7.53 -6.20
CA PHE A 188 -9.58 -7.63 -6.84
C PHE A 188 -8.74 -8.76 -6.24
N VAL A 189 -9.06 -9.98 -6.61
CA VAL A 189 -8.04 -10.95 -6.98
C VAL A 189 -7.86 -10.72 -8.48
N LEU A 190 -6.85 -9.94 -8.85
CA LEU A 190 -6.52 -9.66 -10.25
C LEU A 190 -5.79 -10.85 -10.89
N ASP A 191 -6.41 -12.04 -10.83
CA ASP A 191 -5.96 -13.22 -11.59
C ASP A 191 -6.26 -13.10 -13.09
N SER A 192 -6.85 -12.00 -13.56
CA SER A 192 -7.37 -11.92 -14.93
C SER A 192 -6.77 -10.86 -15.84
N ILE A 193 -5.74 -10.11 -15.42
CA ILE A 193 -5.11 -9.07 -16.28
C ILE A 193 -3.67 -9.44 -16.74
N ALA A 194 -3.20 -10.64 -16.41
CA ALA A 194 -1.87 -11.13 -16.82
C ALA A 194 -2.00 -12.24 -17.89
N ALA A 195 -2.91 -12.09 -18.88
CA ALA A 195 -2.95 -12.94 -20.05
C ALA A 195 -2.77 -12.09 -21.32
#